data_3e992c54c4e189ef90057a7f2c95eadd
#
_entry.id   3e992c54c4e189ef90057a7f2c95eadd
#
_cell.length_a   1.000
_cell.length_b   1.000
_cell.length_c   1.000
_cell.angle_alpha   90.00
_cell.angle_beta   90.00
_cell.angle_gamma   90.00
#
_symmetry.space_group_name_H-M   'P 1'
#
loop_
_entity.id
_entity.type
_entity.pdbx_description
1 polymer ?
#
loop_
_entity_poly.entity_id
_entity_poly.type
_entity_poly.pdbx_seq_one_letter_code
_entity_poly.pdbx_strand_id
1 'polypeptide(L)'
;MRTQNKKIEAKSSLSLAYQLTKEVSRLGFDWPDLNGVLKKMDEEMKEFREALPLRNRRRIREELGDLFFVLVNISRFLQMDPEEALKKTVEKFIRRFHYIERSLHKKGKSFHQSNLIEMDQLWEEAKKKKNK
;
A
#
# COMPACT_ATOMS: atom_id res chain seq x y z
N MET A 1 -9.08 -24.62 -7.44
CA MET A 1 -8.98 -23.69 -6.31
C MET A 1 -10.35 -23.32 -5.75
N ARG A 2 -11.08 -24.35 -5.44
CA ARG A 2 -12.45 -24.15 -4.95
C ARG A 2 -12.55 -23.53 -3.58
N THR A 3 -11.53 -23.74 -2.75
CA THR A 3 -11.53 -23.22 -1.39
C THR A 3 -11.55 -21.70 -1.32
N GLN A 4 -11.04 -21.05 -2.36
CA GLN A 4 -11.01 -19.60 -2.40
C GLN A 4 -12.39 -18.99 -2.48
N ASN A 5 -13.32 -19.64 -3.15
CA ASN A 5 -14.65 -19.09 -3.31
C ASN A 5 -15.36 -18.87 -1.98
N LYS A 6 -15.08 -19.74 -1.00
CA LYS A 6 -15.68 -19.60 0.33
C LYS A 6 -15.03 -18.50 1.15
N LYS A 7 -13.77 -18.16 0.85
CA LYS A 7 -13.01 -17.21 1.64
C LYS A 7 -13.05 -15.78 1.11
N ILE A 8 -13.47 -15.62 -0.14
CA ILE A 8 -13.50 -14.30 -0.78
C ILE A 8 -14.33 -13.30 0.03
N GLU A 9 -15.46 -13.72 0.55
CA GLU A 9 -16.35 -12.83 1.28
C GLU A 9 -15.80 -12.39 2.64
N ALA A 10 -14.96 -13.23 3.25
CA ALA A 10 -14.49 -13.00 4.61
C ALA A 10 -13.15 -12.30 4.70
N LYS A 11 -12.45 -12.09 3.56
CA LYS A 11 -11.10 -11.55 3.56
C LYS A 11 -10.99 -10.30 2.73
N SER A 12 -10.06 -9.42 3.14
CA SER A 12 -9.71 -8.27 2.32
C SER A 12 -9.07 -8.76 1.02
N SER A 13 -9.06 -7.89 0.01
CA SER A 13 -8.44 -8.23 -1.26
C SER A 13 -6.94 -8.47 -1.13
N LEU A 14 -6.28 -7.74 -0.23
CA LEU A 14 -4.85 -7.97 0.01
C LEU A 14 -4.59 -9.37 0.56
N SER A 15 -5.37 -9.77 1.57
CA SER A 15 -5.21 -11.08 2.17
C SER A 15 -5.56 -12.19 1.18
N LEU A 16 -6.62 -11.98 0.39
CA LEU A 16 -7.01 -12.96 -0.62
C LEU A 16 -5.93 -13.12 -1.68
N ALA A 17 -5.37 -12.02 -2.17
CA ALA A 17 -4.30 -12.07 -3.16
C ALA A 17 -3.07 -12.80 -2.62
N TYR A 18 -2.73 -12.52 -1.36
CA TYR A 18 -1.60 -13.18 -0.71
C TYR A 18 -1.81 -14.69 -0.63
N GLN A 19 -2.98 -15.09 -0.16
CA GLN A 19 -3.30 -16.49 0.00
C GLN A 19 -3.38 -17.23 -1.34
N LEU A 20 -4.01 -16.61 -2.33
CA LEU A 20 -4.17 -17.17 -3.66
C LEU A 20 -2.80 -17.37 -4.34
N THR A 21 -1.95 -16.36 -4.30
CA THR A 21 -0.63 -16.46 -4.94
C THR A 21 0.27 -17.45 -4.22
N LYS A 22 0.09 -17.60 -2.91
CA LYS A 22 0.81 -18.61 -2.15
C LYS A 22 0.41 -20.01 -2.60
N GLU A 23 -0.86 -20.23 -2.85
CA GLU A 23 -1.33 -21.52 -3.32
C GLU A 23 -0.85 -21.85 -4.72
N VAL A 24 -0.94 -20.89 -5.65
CA VAL A 24 -0.50 -21.15 -7.03
C VAL A 24 1.01 -21.30 -7.12
N SER A 25 1.74 -20.67 -6.20
CA SER A 25 3.19 -20.84 -6.12
C SER A 25 3.55 -22.30 -5.83
N ARG A 26 2.78 -22.95 -4.96
CA ARG A 26 2.99 -24.35 -4.64
C ARG A 26 2.77 -25.26 -5.84
N LEU A 27 1.98 -24.79 -6.80
CA LEU A 27 1.74 -25.55 -8.03
C LEU A 27 2.80 -25.29 -9.09
N GLY A 28 3.80 -24.47 -8.78
CA GLY A 28 4.88 -24.16 -9.68
C GLY A 28 4.70 -22.88 -10.49
N PHE A 29 3.60 -22.18 -10.28
CA PHE A 29 3.35 -20.94 -11.01
C PHE A 29 3.82 -19.74 -10.19
N ASP A 30 5.08 -19.36 -10.38
CA ASP A 30 5.70 -18.29 -9.61
C ASP A 30 6.96 -17.79 -10.31
N TRP A 31 7.46 -16.65 -9.87
CA TRP A 31 8.80 -16.19 -10.28
C TRP A 31 9.85 -17.04 -9.55
N PRO A 32 11.01 -17.20 -10.15
CA PRO A 32 12.07 -18.00 -9.49
C PRO A 32 12.64 -17.34 -8.24
N ASP A 33 12.63 -16.01 -8.18
CA ASP A 33 13.20 -15.29 -7.03
C ASP A 33 12.62 -13.89 -6.89
N LEU A 34 13.02 -13.22 -5.82
CA LEU A 34 12.57 -11.87 -5.53
C LEU A 34 12.96 -10.88 -6.63
N ASN A 35 14.15 -11.05 -7.22
CA ASN A 35 14.57 -10.14 -8.30
C ASN A 35 13.58 -10.14 -9.46
N GLY A 36 13.03 -11.30 -9.78
CA GLY A 36 12.03 -11.41 -10.83
C GLY A 36 10.79 -10.58 -10.52
N VAL A 37 10.35 -10.63 -9.27
CA VAL A 37 9.17 -9.86 -8.85
C VAL A 37 9.47 -8.37 -8.86
N LEU A 38 10.67 -7.98 -8.44
CA LEU A 38 11.06 -6.56 -8.44
C LEU A 38 11.11 -6.00 -9.85
N LYS A 39 11.61 -6.80 -10.80
CA LYS A 39 11.59 -6.40 -12.21
C LYS A 39 10.15 -6.23 -12.70
N LYS A 40 9.28 -7.12 -12.28
CA LYS A 40 7.87 -7.03 -12.65
C LYS A 40 7.28 -5.73 -12.11
N MET A 41 7.66 -5.34 -10.90
CA MET A 41 7.21 -4.09 -10.31
C MET A 41 7.62 -2.91 -11.18
N ASP A 42 8.87 -2.90 -11.66
CA ASP A 42 9.36 -1.85 -12.55
C ASP A 42 8.57 -1.80 -13.84
N GLU A 43 8.27 -2.96 -14.43
CA GLU A 43 7.46 -3.05 -15.65
C GLU A 43 6.05 -2.49 -15.43
N GLU A 44 5.42 -2.91 -14.34
CA GLU A 44 4.06 -2.46 -14.06
C GLU A 44 4.00 -0.97 -13.78
N MET A 45 5.00 -0.43 -13.10
CA MET A 45 5.07 1.02 -12.85
C MET A 45 5.20 1.78 -14.16
N LYS A 46 6.00 1.26 -15.08
CA LYS A 46 6.15 1.88 -16.40
C LYS A 46 4.82 1.85 -17.18
N GLU A 47 4.15 0.69 -17.18
CA GLU A 47 2.87 0.56 -17.84
C GLU A 47 1.82 1.49 -17.26
N PHE A 48 1.83 1.63 -15.94
CA PHE A 48 0.93 2.55 -15.26
C PHE A 48 1.18 4.00 -15.71
N ARG A 49 2.44 4.41 -15.75
CA ARG A 49 2.79 5.77 -16.18
C ARG A 49 2.40 6.02 -17.63
N GLU A 50 2.55 5.01 -18.48
CA GLU A 50 2.20 5.12 -19.90
C GLU A 50 0.70 5.17 -20.09
N ALA A 51 -0.06 4.59 -19.19
CA ALA A 51 -1.52 4.59 -19.27
C ALA A 51 -2.13 5.93 -18.87
N LEU A 52 -1.46 6.69 -17.99
CA LEU A 52 -2.02 7.93 -17.46
C LEU A 52 -2.40 8.97 -18.52
N PRO A 53 -1.54 9.30 -19.50
CA PRO A 53 -1.89 10.32 -20.50
C PRO A 53 -3.01 9.89 -21.43
N LEU A 54 -3.29 8.59 -21.53
CA LEU A 54 -4.36 8.09 -22.40
C LEU A 54 -5.74 8.38 -21.82
N ARG A 55 -5.80 8.72 -20.53
CA ARG A 55 -7.04 9.09 -19.83
C ARG A 55 -8.16 8.06 -19.91
N ASN A 56 -7.81 6.81 -20.14
CA ASN A 56 -8.77 5.72 -20.11
C ASN A 56 -8.84 5.20 -18.68
N ARG A 57 -9.91 5.57 -17.97
CA ARG A 57 -10.06 5.25 -16.55
C ARG A 57 -10.06 3.76 -16.26
N ARG A 58 -10.64 2.98 -17.13
CA ARG A 58 -10.67 1.53 -16.98
C ARG A 58 -9.26 0.96 -17.02
N ARG A 59 -8.47 1.40 -18.00
CA ARG A 59 -7.10 0.91 -18.14
C ARG A 59 -6.23 1.35 -16.97
N ILE A 60 -6.39 2.59 -16.54
CA ILE A 60 -5.64 3.10 -15.39
C ILE A 60 -5.95 2.28 -14.15
N ARG A 61 -7.23 1.92 -13.96
CA ARG A 61 -7.64 1.09 -12.82
C ARG A 61 -7.01 -0.29 -12.88
N GLU A 62 -6.96 -0.88 -14.07
CA GLU A 62 -6.34 -2.19 -14.26
C GLU A 62 -4.85 -2.15 -13.92
N GLU A 63 -4.15 -1.12 -14.40
CA GLU A 63 -2.73 -0.99 -14.11
C GLU A 63 -2.47 -0.73 -12.63
N LEU A 64 -3.34 0.04 -11.98
CA LEU A 64 -3.23 0.27 -10.54
C LEU A 64 -3.44 -1.02 -9.77
N GLY A 65 -4.43 -1.82 -10.17
CA GLY A 65 -4.66 -3.11 -9.56
C GLY A 65 -3.46 -4.04 -9.70
N ASP A 66 -2.84 -4.02 -10.88
CA ASP A 66 -1.64 -4.83 -11.14
C ASP A 66 -0.49 -4.44 -10.21
N LEU A 67 -0.34 -3.13 -9.93
CA LEU A 67 0.68 -2.66 -8.99
C LEU A 67 0.45 -3.23 -7.58
N PHE A 68 -0.80 -3.18 -7.11
CA PHE A 68 -1.12 -3.76 -5.81
C PHE A 68 -0.82 -5.25 -5.78
N PHE A 69 -1.14 -5.94 -6.86
CA PHE A 69 -0.94 -7.37 -6.93
C PHE A 69 0.54 -7.74 -6.87
N VAL A 70 1.38 -7.00 -7.58
CA VAL A 70 2.83 -7.23 -7.52
C VAL A 70 3.36 -6.96 -6.12
N LEU A 71 2.87 -5.89 -5.45
CA LEU A 71 3.28 -5.60 -4.08
C LEU A 71 2.95 -6.76 -3.13
N VAL A 72 1.78 -7.38 -3.32
CA VAL A 72 1.41 -8.55 -2.53
C VAL A 72 2.41 -9.69 -2.76
N ASN A 73 2.82 -9.89 -4.01
CA ASN A 73 3.81 -10.93 -4.32
C ASN A 73 5.17 -10.63 -3.71
N ILE A 74 5.58 -9.37 -3.69
CA ILE A 74 6.81 -8.98 -3.00
C ILE A 74 6.71 -9.35 -1.51
N SER A 75 5.57 -9.04 -0.89
CA SER A 75 5.33 -9.39 0.51
C SER A 75 5.47 -10.89 0.74
N ARG A 76 4.92 -11.68 -0.18
CA ARG A 76 4.98 -13.13 -0.08
C ARG A 76 6.40 -13.65 -0.15
N PHE A 77 7.20 -13.12 -1.08
CA PHE A 77 8.61 -13.52 -1.18
C PHE A 77 9.40 -13.17 0.06
N LEU A 78 9.00 -12.11 0.76
CA LEU A 78 9.64 -11.70 2.00
C LEU A 78 9.01 -12.36 3.22
N GLN A 79 7.99 -13.19 3.02
CA GLN A 79 7.25 -13.86 4.08
C GLN A 79 6.67 -12.87 5.08
N MET A 80 6.14 -11.77 4.56
CA MET A 80 5.49 -10.74 5.34
C MET A 80 4.02 -10.64 4.93
N ASP A 81 3.16 -10.47 5.91
CA ASP A 81 1.73 -10.31 5.65
C ASP A 81 1.47 -8.89 5.14
N PRO A 82 0.97 -8.72 3.91
CA PRO A 82 0.73 -7.38 3.36
C PRO A 82 -0.34 -6.62 4.14
N GLU A 83 -1.31 -7.33 4.69
CA GLU A 83 -2.36 -6.71 5.50
C GLU A 83 -1.76 -6.08 6.76
N GLU A 84 -0.89 -6.83 7.43
CA GLU A 84 -0.22 -6.36 8.64
C GLU A 84 0.72 -5.19 8.33
N ALA A 85 1.45 -5.27 7.22
CA ALA A 85 2.36 -4.20 6.82
C ALA A 85 1.60 -2.90 6.57
N LEU A 86 0.48 -2.99 5.85
CA LEU A 86 -0.33 -1.80 5.57
C LEU A 86 -0.98 -1.27 6.84
N LYS A 87 -1.46 -2.16 7.69
CA LYS A 87 -2.08 -1.77 8.96
C LYS A 87 -1.13 -0.94 9.81
N LYS A 88 0.13 -1.37 9.89
CA LYS A 88 1.13 -0.63 10.67
C LYS A 88 1.40 0.76 10.10
N THR A 89 1.38 0.87 8.78
CA THR A 89 1.55 2.18 8.14
C THR A 89 0.35 3.08 8.40
N VAL A 90 -0.85 2.51 8.39
CA VAL A 90 -2.06 3.27 8.71
C VAL A 90 -2.00 3.78 10.15
N GLU A 91 -1.61 2.92 11.08
CA GLU A 91 -1.49 3.32 12.50
C GLU A 91 -0.46 4.42 12.68
N LYS A 92 0.66 4.30 11.99
CA LYS A 92 1.72 5.31 12.02
C LYS A 92 1.20 6.64 11.48
N PHE A 93 0.48 6.60 10.38
CA PHE A 93 -0.11 7.79 9.78
C PHE A 93 -1.06 8.48 10.76
N ILE A 94 -1.93 7.70 11.40
CA ILE A 94 -2.91 8.24 12.35
C ILE A 94 -2.19 8.92 13.52
N ARG A 95 -1.14 8.29 14.07
CA ARG A 95 -0.41 8.90 15.18
C ARG A 95 0.22 10.24 14.76
N ARG A 96 0.81 10.28 13.59
CA ARG A 96 1.47 11.51 13.12
C ARG A 96 0.45 12.58 12.78
N PHE A 97 -0.68 12.19 12.23
CA PHE A 97 -1.74 13.13 11.93
C PHE A 97 -2.31 13.74 13.22
N HIS A 98 -2.48 12.92 14.26
CA HIS A 98 -2.93 13.44 15.55
C HIS A 98 -1.91 14.42 16.15
N TYR A 99 -0.63 14.19 15.91
CA TYR A 99 0.39 15.14 16.35
C TYR A 99 0.20 16.49 15.68
N ILE A 100 -0.05 16.48 14.36
CA ILE A 100 -0.31 17.73 13.62
C ILE A 100 -1.55 18.42 14.19
N GLU A 101 -2.60 17.65 14.38
CA GLU A 101 -3.87 18.16 14.89
C GLU A 101 -3.69 18.84 16.24
N ARG A 102 -3.01 18.18 17.17
CA ARG A 102 -2.77 18.74 18.50
C ARG A 102 -1.87 19.96 18.44
N SER A 103 -0.87 19.95 17.57
CA SER A 103 0.05 21.08 17.41
C SER A 103 -0.68 22.32 16.91
N LEU A 104 -1.55 22.14 15.92
CA LEU A 104 -2.35 23.25 15.40
C LEU A 104 -3.32 23.76 16.44
N HIS A 105 -3.93 22.85 17.18
CA HIS A 105 -4.88 23.22 18.24
C HIS A 105 -4.20 24.11 19.29
N LYS A 106 -2.95 23.78 19.66
CA LYS A 106 -2.20 24.59 20.62
C LYS A 106 -1.93 25.99 20.11
N LYS A 107 -1.89 26.16 18.79
CA LYS A 107 -1.70 27.48 18.17
C LYS A 107 -3.02 28.19 17.92
N GLY A 108 -4.13 27.58 18.33
CA GLY A 108 -5.46 28.14 18.09
C GLY A 108 -5.88 28.07 16.64
N LYS A 109 -5.34 27.12 15.90
CA LYS A 109 -5.62 26.97 14.47
C LYS A 109 -6.40 25.70 14.16
N SER A 110 -7.28 25.81 13.15
CA SER A 110 -7.87 24.65 12.51
C SER A 110 -7.02 24.28 11.31
N PHE A 111 -7.32 23.14 10.69
CA PHE A 111 -6.63 22.75 9.45
C PHE A 111 -6.83 23.80 8.35
N HIS A 112 -8.02 24.40 8.29
CA HIS A 112 -8.32 25.40 7.28
C HIS A 112 -7.49 26.67 7.44
N GLN A 113 -7.00 26.92 8.63
CA GLN A 113 -6.18 28.11 8.92
C GLN A 113 -4.69 27.83 8.75
N SER A 114 -4.35 26.59 8.46
CA SER A 114 -2.98 26.19 8.23
C SER A 114 -2.72 26.04 6.72
N ASN A 115 -1.53 25.59 6.37
CA ASN A 115 -1.18 25.32 4.98
C ASN A 115 -0.27 24.09 4.92
N LEU A 116 -0.02 23.63 3.70
CA LEU A 116 0.76 22.41 3.51
C LEU A 116 2.17 22.52 4.06
N ILE A 117 2.79 23.70 3.93
CA ILE A 117 4.16 23.90 4.42
C ILE A 117 4.22 23.69 5.93
N GLU A 118 3.29 24.29 6.66
CA GLU A 118 3.23 24.14 8.11
C GLU A 118 2.93 22.68 8.50
N MET A 119 1.97 22.07 7.83
CA MET A 119 1.62 20.68 8.12
C MET A 119 2.78 19.73 7.83
N ASP A 120 3.53 19.96 6.76
CA ASP A 120 4.70 19.15 6.46
C ASP A 120 5.79 19.29 7.52
N GLN A 121 5.99 20.50 8.03
CA GLN A 121 6.93 20.71 9.11
C GLN A 121 6.53 19.95 10.36
N LEU A 122 5.25 19.99 10.68
CA LEU A 122 4.73 19.25 11.83
C LEU A 122 4.81 17.75 11.61
N TRP A 123 4.62 17.31 10.38
CA TRP A 123 4.78 15.90 10.02
C TRP A 123 6.22 15.44 10.27
N GLU A 124 7.21 16.25 9.84
CA GLU A 124 8.60 15.91 10.06
C GLU A 124 8.95 15.90 11.56
N GLU A 125 8.36 16.81 12.33
CA GLU A 125 8.53 16.79 13.78
C GLU A 125 7.95 15.51 14.37
N ALA A 126 6.78 15.10 13.90
CA ALA A 126 6.14 13.88 14.39
C ALA A 126 7.01 12.66 14.13
N LYS A 127 7.67 12.61 12.97
CA LYS A 127 8.56 11.51 12.63
C LYS A 127 9.73 11.39 13.60
N LYS A 128 10.22 12.52 14.09
CA LYS A 128 11.34 12.54 15.05
C LYS A 128 10.91 12.12 16.44
N LYS A 129 9.62 12.17 16.74
CA LYS A 129 9.06 11.77 18.03
C LYS A 129 8.62 10.31 18.02
N LYS A 130 9.33 9.47 17.29
CA LYS A 130 8.98 8.06 17.20
C LYS A 130 8.88 7.43 18.58
N ASN A 131 8.06 6.40 18.68
CA ASN A 131 7.75 5.71 19.93
C ASN A 131 6.81 6.49 20.84
N LYS A 132 6.24 7.56 20.32
CA LYS A 132 5.31 8.37 21.10
C LYS A 132 3.91 8.24 20.56
#